data_ddd2962a0a2a3276cc9ab979e02edbdb
#
_entry.id   ddd2962a0a2a3276cc9ab979e02edbdb
#
_cell.length_a   1.000
_cell.length_b   1.000
_cell.length_c   1.000
_cell.angle_alpha   90.00
_cell.angle_beta   90.00
_cell.angle_gamma   90.00
#
_symmetry.space_group_name_H-M   'P 1'
#
loop_
_entity.id
_entity.type
_entity.pdbx_description
1 polymer ?
#
loop_
_entity_poly.entity_id
_entity_poly.type
_entity_poly.pdbx_seq_one_letter_code
_entity_poly.pdbx_strand_id
1 'polypeptide(L)'
;MTDLKTLREQLTEVDMKIIDLIHQRQSLSKNIGSIKRKAGKPTRDFMREKQVLELATSHAEKLNMEPDVIVDVMQLLIKDRKSTRLNSSHALI
;
A
#
# COMPACT_ATOMS: atom_id res chain seq x y z
N MET A 1 -4.53 25.08 -23.49
CA MET A 1 -3.69 25.36 -22.31
C MET A 1 -4.34 24.77 -21.07
N THR A 2 -3.56 24.05 -20.27
CA THR A 2 -4.08 23.44 -19.06
C THR A 2 -4.13 24.45 -17.93
N ASP A 3 -5.29 24.62 -17.33
CA ASP A 3 -5.43 25.55 -16.22
C ASP A 3 -5.43 24.84 -14.87
N LEU A 4 -5.43 25.58 -13.80
CA LEU A 4 -5.36 25.06 -12.46
C LEU A 4 -6.55 24.16 -12.12
N LYS A 5 -7.74 24.56 -12.57
CA LYS A 5 -8.94 23.76 -12.32
C LYS A 5 -8.84 22.39 -12.96
N THR A 6 -8.42 22.35 -14.22
CA THR A 6 -8.28 21.08 -14.95
C THR A 6 -7.24 20.16 -14.28
N LEU A 7 -6.11 20.75 -13.87
CA LEU A 7 -5.07 19.97 -13.19
C LEU A 7 -5.55 19.41 -11.87
N ARG A 8 -6.33 20.20 -11.11
CA ARG A 8 -6.88 19.71 -9.84
C ARG A 8 -7.89 18.58 -10.07
N GLU A 9 -8.68 18.65 -11.13
CA GLU A 9 -9.60 17.58 -11.48
C GLU A 9 -8.86 16.30 -11.85
N GLN A 10 -7.78 16.43 -12.60
CA GLN A 10 -6.94 15.30 -12.97
C GLN A 10 -6.29 14.69 -11.72
N LEU A 11 -5.84 15.53 -10.81
CA LEU A 11 -5.23 15.06 -9.56
C LEU A 11 -6.26 14.28 -8.73
N THR A 12 -7.49 14.78 -8.65
CA THR A 12 -8.57 14.10 -7.94
C THR A 12 -8.84 12.72 -8.53
N GLU A 13 -8.83 12.63 -9.86
CA GLU A 13 -9.02 11.33 -10.52
C GLU A 13 -7.91 10.35 -10.16
N VAL A 14 -6.67 10.83 -10.13
CA VAL A 14 -5.54 10.00 -9.74
C VAL A 14 -5.69 9.55 -8.29
N ASP A 15 -6.09 10.47 -7.41
CA ASP A 15 -6.30 10.13 -6.00
C ASP A 15 -7.33 9.02 -5.83
N MET A 16 -8.43 9.09 -6.59
CA MET A 16 -9.44 8.05 -6.52
C MET A 16 -8.92 6.71 -7.00
N LYS A 17 -8.08 6.72 -8.04
CA LYS A 17 -7.45 5.49 -8.54
C LYS A 17 -6.51 4.89 -7.50
N ILE A 18 -5.79 5.73 -6.77
CA ILE A 18 -4.91 5.27 -5.69
C ILE A 18 -5.74 4.54 -4.64
N ILE A 19 -6.87 5.12 -4.25
CA ILE A 19 -7.75 4.51 -3.26
C ILE A 19 -8.29 3.17 -3.76
N ASP A 20 -8.71 3.11 -5.02
CA ASP A 20 -9.18 1.86 -5.63
C ASP A 20 -8.09 0.79 -5.61
N LEU A 21 -6.84 1.17 -5.90
CA LEU A 21 -5.72 0.23 -5.91
C LEU A 21 -5.38 -0.24 -4.50
N ILE A 22 -5.48 0.65 -3.51
CA ILE A 22 -5.28 0.27 -2.11
C ILE A 22 -6.34 -0.77 -1.71
N HIS A 23 -7.58 -0.54 -2.08
CA HIS A 23 -8.66 -1.49 -1.78
C HIS A 23 -8.39 -2.84 -2.43
N GLN A 24 -7.97 -2.84 -3.69
CA GLN A 24 -7.64 -4.05 -4.41
C GLN A 24 -6.50 -4.81 -3.73
N ARG A 25 -5.48 -4.08 -3.30
CA ARG A 25 -4.35 -4.69 -2.60
C ARG A 25 -4.78 -5.32 -1.28
N GLN A 26 -5.63 -4.63 -0.53
CA GLN A 26 -6.15 -5.15 0.73
C GLN A 26 -6.94 -6.44 0.52
N SER A 27 -7.74 -6.50 -0.53
CA SER A 27 -8.52 -7.69 -0.86
C SER A 27 -7.62 -8.88 -1.18
N LEU A 28 -6.58 -8.64 -1.97
CA LEU A 28 -5.61 -9.70 -2.31
C LEU A 28 -4.83 -10.16 -1.07
N SER A 29 -4.42 -9.22 -0.23
CA SER A 29 -3.69 -9.54 0.99
C SER A 29 -4.54 -10.39 1.94
N LYS A 30 -5.83 -10.06 2.04
CA LYS A 30 -6.77 -10.81 2.86
C LYS A 30 -6.91 -12.25 2.36
N ASN A 31 -6.98 -12.42 1.04
CA ASN A 31 -7.08 -13.75 0.44
C ASN A 31 -5.81 -14.56 0.69
N ILE A 32 -4.65 -13.94 0.56
CA ILE A 32 -3.38 -14.60 0.86
C ILE A 32 -3.33 -15.04 2.32
N GLY A 33 -3.76 -14.15 3.23
CA GLY A 33 -3.81 -14.47 4.65
C GLY A 33 -4.70 -15.67 4.94
N SER A 34 -5.84 -15.75 4.25
CA SER A 34 -6.78 -16.87 4.40
C SER A 34 -6.13 -18.18 3.97
N ILE A 35 -5.44 -18.16 2.84
CA ILE A 35 -4.76 -19.35 2.33
C ILE A 35 -3.68 -19.83 3.30
N LYS A 36 -2.89 -18.88 3.83
CA LYS A 36 -1.83 -19.20 4.77
C LYS A 36 -2.37 -19.81 6.06
N ARG A 37 -3.47 -19.26 6.57
CA ARG A 37 -4.09 -19.79 7.80
C ARG A 37 -4.58 -21.22 7.58
N LYS A 38 -5.18 -21.50 6.44
CA LYS A 38 -5.66 -22.85 6.12
C LYS A 38 -4.51 -23.84 5.97
N ALA A 39 -3.37 -23.37 5.52
CA ALA A 39 -2.17 -24.19 5.35
C ALA A 39 -1.35 -24.30 6.64
N GLY A 40 -1.77 -23.62 7.71
CA GLY A 40 -1.04 -23.63 8.97
C GLY A 40 0.27 -22.86 8.91
N LYS A 41 0.39 -21.94 7.97
CA LYS A 41 1.60 -21.13 7.81
C LYS A 41 1.44 -19.78 8.51
N PRO A 42 2.57 -19.16 8.96
CA PRO A 42 2.51 -17.82 9.52
C PRO A 42 1.91 -16.83 8.53
N THR A 43 1.05 -15.94 9.02
CA THR A 43 0.44 -14.92 8.17
C THR A 43 1.45 -13.87 7.76
N ARG A 44 2.42 -13.58 8.60
CA ARG A 44 3.45 -12.59 8.30
C ARG A 44 4.68 -13.26 7.70
N ASP A 45 5.14 -12.73 6.58
CA ASP A 45 6.29 -13.26 5.86
C ASP A 45 7.31 -12.14 5.67
N PHE A 46 8.30 -12.08 6.56
CA PHE A 46 9.31 -11.01 6.55
C PHE A 46 10.15 -11.02 5.28
N MET A 47 10.45 -12.19 4.74
CA MET A 47 11.22 -12.27 3.51
C MET A 47 10.45 -11.67 2.34
N ARG A 48 9.14 -11.95 2.28
CA ARG A 48 8.29 -11.37 1.24
C ARG A 48 8.15 -9.86 1.41
N GLU A 49 8.03 -9.38 2.64
CA GLU A 49 7.95 -7.94 2.91
C GLU A 49 9.20 -7.23 2.43
N LYS A 50 10.36 -7.79 2.71
CA LYS A 50 11.63 -7.23 2.25
C LYS A 50 11.69 -7.20 0.73
N GLN A 51 11.28 -8.28 0.09
CA GLN A 51 11.26 -8.36 -1.38
C GLN A 51 10.34 -7.28 -1.98
N VAL A 52 9.17 -7.09 -1.39
CA VAL A 52 8.22 -6.07 -1.87
C VAL A 52 8.84 -4.68 -1.77
N LEU A 53 9.51 -4.38 -0.66
CA LEU A 53 10.16 -3.08 -0.50
C LEU A 53 11.29 -2.87 -1.50
N GLU A 54 12.06 -3.91 -1.78
CA GLU A 54 13.13 -3.84 -2.78
C GLU A 54 12.56 -3.59 -4.17
N LEU A 55 11.48 -4.28 -4.52
CA LEU A 55 10.84 -4.09 -5.81
C LEU A 55 10.26 -2.69 -5.94
N ALA A 56 9.64 -2.20 -4.86
CA ALA A 56 9.05 -0.86 -4.85
C ALA A 56 10.14 0.21 -5.00
N THR A 57 11.25 0.06 -4.29
CA THR A 57 12.37 0.99 -4.38
C THR A 57 12.92 1.04 -5.81
N SER A 58 13.13 -0.13 -6.39
CA SER A 58 13.64 -0.23 -7.75
C SER A 58 12.69 0.44 -8.76
N HIS A 59 11.40 0.22 -8.59
CA HIS A 59 10.40 0.83 -9.48
C HIS A 59 10.36 2.35 -9.31
N ALA A 60 10.44 2.82 -8.07
CA ALA A 60 10.46 4.26 -7.80
C ALA A 60 11.67 4.92 -8.48
N GLU A 61 12.82 4.27 -8.43
CA GLU A 61 14.03 4.80 -9.07
C GLU A 61 13.85 4.93 -10.58
N LYS A 62 13.17 3.97 -11.20
CA LYS A 62 12.88 4.04 -12.63
C LYS A 62 12.00 5.24 -12.99
N LEU A 63 11.19 5.69 -12.05
CA LEU A 63 10.29 6.82 -12.25
C LEU A 63 10.89 8.12 -11.74
N ASN A 64 12.15 8.11 -11.32
CA ASN A 64 12.84 9.27 -10.74
C ASN A 64 12.10 9.81 -9.50
N MET A 65 11.57 8.89 -8.70
CA MET A 65 10.89 9.24 -7.44
C MET A 65 11.83 9.02 -6.28
N GLU A 66 11.56 9.73 -5.18
CA GLU A 66 12.29 9.53 -3.92
C GLU A 66 11.95 8.16 -3.36
N PRO A 67 12.91 7.24 -3.25
CA PRO A 67 12.61 5.89 -2.73
C PRO A 67 12.08 5.91 -1.31
N ASP A 68 12.54 6.83 -0.47
CA ASP A 68 12.11 6.89 0.93
C ASP A 68 10.61 7.08 1.07
N VAL A 69 10.02 7.93 0.23
CA VAL A 69 8.57 8.16 0.24
C VAL A 69 7.83 6.89 -0.11
N ILE A 70 8.31 6.19 -1.12
CA ILE A 70 7.66 4.96 -1.58
C ILE A 70 7.78 3.85 -0.53
N VAL A 71 8.93 3.74 0.12
CA VAL A 71 9.12 2.77 1.21
C VAL A 71 8.12 3.06 2.34
N ASP A 72 7.96 4.32 2.72
CA ASP A 72 7.01 4.70 3.77
C ASP A 72 5.59 4.30 3.40
N VAL A 73 5.18 4.59 2.17
CA VAL A 73 3.84 4.23 1.68
C VAL A 73 3.66 2.70 1.71
N MET A 74 4.64 1.97 1.20
CA MET A 74 4.53 0.51 1.15
C MET A 74 4.51 -0.10 2.55
N GLN A 75 5.26 0.46 3.49
CA GLN A 75 5.23 -0.04 4.87
C GLN A 75 3.87 0.17 5.51
N LEU A 76 3.22 1.30 5.24
CA LEU A 76 1.85 1.52 5.71
C LEU A 76 0.89 0.49 5.13
N LEU A 77 1.01 0.19 3.86
CA LEU A 77 0.15 -0.80 3.21
C LEU A 77 0.39 -2.20 3.75
N ILE A 78 1.65 -2.55 4.00
CA ILE A 78 2.01 -3.86 4.55
C ILE A 78 1.47 -4.01 5.97
N LYS A 79 1.60 -2.98 6.79
CA LYS A 79 1.14 -3.00 8.19
C LYS A 79 -0.38 -3.02 8.29
N ASP A 80 -1.06 -2.51 7.30
CA ASP A 80 -2.53 -2.38 7.31
C ASP A 80 -3.23 -3.70 7.59
N ARG A 81 -2.68 -4.80 7.17
CA ARG A 81 -3.32 -6.10 7.36
C ARG A 81 -3.49 -6.47 8.82
N LYS A 82 -2.81 -5.76 9.71
CA LYS A 82 -2.92 -6.01 11.14
C LYS A 82 -3.98 -5.17 11.82
N SER A 83 -4.31 -4.18 11.21
CA SER A 83 -5.08 -3.21 11.92
C SER A 83 -6.16 -3.85 12.76
N THR A 84 -6.24 -3.57 12.84
CA THR A 84 -6.95 -3.47 13.41
C THR A 84 -7.14 -2.68 14.19
N ARG A 85 -7.18 -2.58 13.88
CA ARG A 85 -7.29 -1.78 14.36
C ARG A 85 -7.34 -1.18 15.34
N LEU A 86 -7.41 -1.38 15.67
CA LEU A 86 -7.23 -0.63 16.42
C LEU A 86 -6.79 0.13 16.67
N ASN A 87 -6.67 0.19 16.39
CA ASN A 87 -6.29 1.13 16.53
C ASN A 87 -6.26 1.90 16.38
N SER A 88 -6.55 1.86 16.04
CA SER A 88 -6.47 2.74 15.89
C SER A 88 -6.66 3.42 16.27
N SER A 89 -7.03 3.26 16.34
CA SER A 89 -7.09 4.10 16.62
C SER A 89 -7.07 4.58 17.36
N HIS A 90 -7.24 4.21 17.58
CA HIS A 90 -6.92 4.85 18.23
C HIS A 90 -6.49 5.52 18.44
N ALA A 91 -6.42 5.40 18.21
CA ALA A 91 -5.85 6.14 18.29
C ALA A 91 -5.87 6.93 18.12
N LEU A 92 -6.25 7.09 17.75
CA LEU A 92 -6.05 7.99 17.52
C LEU A 92 -6.33 8.81 17.92
N ILE A 93 -6.65 8.80 17.99
CA ILE A 93 -6.66 9.71 18.22
C ILE A 93 -6.26 10.19 18.46
#